data_b65ab541f40e27738ab014a88c8f1c93
#
_entry.id   b65ab541f40e27738ab014a88c8f1c93
#
_cell.length_a   1.000
_cell.length_b   1.000
_cell.length_c   1.000
_cell.angle_alpha   90.00
_cell.angle_beta   90.00
_cell.angle_gamma   90.00
#
_symmetry.space_group_name_H-M   'P 1'
#
loop_
_entity.id
_entity.type
_entity.pdbx_description
1 polymer ?
#
loop_
_entity_poly.entity_id
_entity_poly.type
_entity_poly.pdbx_seq_one_letter_code
_entity_poly.pdbx_strand_id
1 'polypeptide(L)'
;MLYLYLRDIIHIKDPNTHLHILHIAPELNIAARLSQLSNIDYVCGDLFTEGYDYPDYVQNMNVLDLPFIDHIFDMVICNHVLEHIPDDIRAMSQLYRVLKPGGKAILQVPLSIKLDKTIEDSSVTTREGREKTFGQYDHVRLYGMDYFDRLRSVGFKVHPLDIASHYPQYGLNQAEKLVLCVK
;
A
#
# COMPACT_ATOMS: atom_id res chain seq x y z
N MET A 1 -12.35 2.52 1.00
CA MET A 1 -12.03 2.92 -0.40
C MET A 1 -11.48 1.77 -1.23
N LEU A 2 -10.44 1.07 -0.78
CA LEU A 2 -9.79 -0.03 -1.52
C LEU A 2 -10.79 -1.05 -2.08
N TYR A 3 -11.66 -1.63 -1.22
CA TYR A 3 -12.60 -2.66 -1.69
C TYR A 3 -13.60 -2.15 -2.75
N LEU A 4 -14.04 -0.91 -2.66
CA LEU A 4 -14.92 -0.31 -3.67
C LEU A 4 -14.21 -0.17 -5.01
N TYR A 5 -12.94 0.27 -5.00
CA TYR A 5 -12.11 0.33 -6.19
C TYR A 5 -11.92 -1.05 -6.84
N LEU A 6 -11.58 -2.07 -6.06
CA LEU A 6 -11.41 -3.43 -6.55
C LEU A 6 -12.71 -4.01 -7.13
N ARG A 7 -13.83 -3.80 -6.45
CA ARG A 7 -15.14 -4.33 -6.86
C ARG A 7 -15.67 -3.66 -8.12
N ASP A 8 -15.68 -2.32 -8.14
CA ASP A 8 -16.49 -1.54 -9.09
C ASP A 8 -15.67 -0.95 -10.25
N ILE A 9 -14.36 -0.77 -10.06
CA ILE A 9 -13.47 -0.19 -11.08
C ILE A 9 -12.59 -1.26 -11.72
N ILE A 10 -12.06 -2.17 -10.91
CA ILE A 10 -11.27 -3.32 -11.42
C ILE A 10 -12.16 -4.49 -11.82
N HIS A 11 -13.41 -4.53 -11.34
CA HIS A 11 -14.34 -5.64 -11.57
C HIS A 11 -13.77 -6.99 -11.13
N ILE A 12 -13.13 -7.02 -9.96
CA ILE A 12 -12.38 -8.17 -9.44
C ILE A 12 -13.20 -9.46 -9.33
N LYS A 13 -14.53 -9.35 -9.31
CA LYS A 13 -15.48 -10.50 -9.27
C LYS A 13 -15.90 -10.99 -10.66
N ASP A 14 -15.53 -10.29 -11.73
CA ASP A 14 -15.79 -10.77 -13.08
C ASP A 14 -14.92 -12.00 -13.36
N PRO A 15 -15.49 -13.17 -13.70
CA PRO A 15 -14.72 -14.38 -13.96
C PRO A 15 -13.77 -14.26 -15.16
N ASN A 16 -13.95 -13.25 -16.02
CA ASN A 16 -13.04 -12.97 -17.13
C ASN A 16 -11.85 -12.07 -16.71
N THR A 17 -11.87 -11.52 -15.49
CA THR A 17 -10.78 -10.73 -14.94
C THR A 17 -9.82 -11.65 -14.21
N HIS A 18 -8.70 -12.01 -14.82
CA HIS A 18 -7.63 -12.79 -14.18
C HIS A 18 -6.49 -11.88 -13.76
N LEU A 19 -6.16 -11.84 -12.46
CA LEU A 19 -5.13 -10.98 -11.92
C LEU A 19 -4.22 -11.76 -10.96
N HIS A 20 -2.92 -11.48 -11.06
CA HIS A 20 -1.94 -11.86 -10.07
C HIS A 20 -1.70 -10.68 -9.12
N ILE A 21 -2.09 -10.80 -7.87
CA ILE A 21 -2.09 -9.72 -6.88
C ILE A 21 -1.11 -10.01 -5.76
N LEU A 22 -0.23 -9.04 -5.47
CA LEU A 22 0.59 -9.01 -4.25
C LEU A 22 -0.02 -8.03 -3.26
N HIS A 23 -0.21 -8.47 -2.01
CA HIS A 23 -0.73 -7.62 -0.92
C HIS A 23 0.24 -7.66 0.26
N ILE A 24 0.90 -6.53 0.53
CA ILE A 24 1.83 -6.35 1.65
C ILE A 24 1.05 -5.88 2.87
N ALA A 25 1.33 -6.50 4.04
CA ALA A 25 0.66 -6.25 5.31
C ALA A 25 -0.88 -6.24 5.16
N PRO A 26 -1.48 -7.39 4.76
CA PRO A 26 -2.85 -7.41 4.27
C PRO A 26 -3.86 -7.15 5.40
N GLU A 27 -4.83 -6.28 5.11
CA GLU A 27 -6.03 -6.18 5.94
C GLU A 27 -6.80 -7.50 5.89
N LEU A 28 -6.97 -8.18 7.02
CA LEU A 28 -7.50 -9.54 7.09
C LEU A 28 -8.86 -9.72 6.40
N ASN A 29 -9.74 -8.72 6.50
CA ASN A 29 -11.07 -8.75 5.87
C ASN A 29 -11.00 -8.62 4.34
N ILE A 30 -10.00 -7.94 3.79
CA ILE A 30 -9.74 -7.85 2.35
C ILE A 30 -9.07 -9.14 1.87
N ALA A 31 -8.04 -9.59 2.57
CA ALA A 31 -7.33 -10.83 2.27
C ALA A 31 -8.28 -12.04 2.21
N ALA A 32 -9.15 -12.21 3.22
CA ALA A 32 -10.14 -13.29 3.25
C ALA A 32 -11.12 -13.27 2.06
N ARG A 33 -11.41 -12.09 1.51
CA ARG A 33 -12.27 -11.97 0.32
C ARG A 33 -11.51 -12.26 -0.97
N LEU A 34 -10.27 -11.77 -1.09
CA LEU A 34 -9.46 -11.96 -2.30
C LEU A 34 -9.01 -13.41 -2.46
N SER A 35 -8.64 -14.08 -1.37
CA SER A 35 -8.22 -15.48 -1.38
C SER A 35 -9.32 -16.48 -1.78
N GLN A 36 -10.59 -16.07 -1.74
CA GLN A 36 -11.73 -16.90 -2.14
C GLN A 36 -12.11 -16.77 -3.62
N LEU A 37 -11.51 -15.83 -4.35
CA LEU A 37 -11.80 -15.59 -5.76
C LEU A 37 -10.95 -16.51 -6.63
N SER A 38 -11.58 -17.43 -7.37
CA SER A 38 -10.88 -18.41 -8.22
C SER A 38 -10.19 -17.81 -9.45
N ASN A 39 -10.54 -16.57 -9.79
CA ASN A 39 -9.94 -15.82 -10.90
C ASN A 39 -8.78 -14.90 -10.44
N ILE A 40 -8.38 -14.97 -9.16
CA ILE A 40 -7.29 -14.17 -8.61
C ILE A 40 -6.20 -15.07 -8.06
N ASP A 41 -5.00 -14.94 -8.60
CA ASP A 41 -3.79 -15.50 -8.02
C ASP A 41 -3.31 -14.55 -6.92
N TYR A 42 -3.75 -14.82 -5.68
CA TYR A 42 -3.53 -13.95 -4.55
C TYR A 42 -2.34 -14.38 -3.72
N VAL A 43 -1.35 -13.50 -3.60
CA VAL A 43 -0.18 -13.65 -2.73
C VAL A 43 -0.20 -12.52 -1.72
N CYS A 44 -0.03 -12.83 -0.44
CA CYS A 44 0.11 -11.79 0.58
C CYS A 44 1.21 -12.13 1.57
N GLY A 45 1.81 -11.09 2.13
CA GLY A 45 2.89 -11.24 3.07
C GLY A 45 3.05 -10.03 3.98
N ASP A 46 3.69 -10.28 5.11
CA ASP A 46 4.05 -9.29 6.11
C ASP A 46 5.44 -9.61 6.67
N LEU A 47 6.11 -8.62 7.24
CA LEU A 47 7.33 -8.86 7.98
C LEU A 47 6.95 -9.42 9.36
N PHE A 48 7.18 -10.71 9.58
CA PHE A 48 6.80 -11.35 10.83
C PHE A 48 7.53 -10.74 12.02
N THR A 49 6.74 -10.30 12.98
CA THR A 49 7.20 -9.68 14.22
C THR A 49 6.89 -10.62 15.38
N GLU A 50 7.85 -10.78 16.29
CA GLU A 50 7.68 -11.61 17.48
C GLU A 50 6.47 -11.15 18.31
N GLY A 51 5.65 -12.11 18.76
CA GLY A 51 4.45 -11.84 19.55
C GLY A 51 3.18 -11.57 18.75
N TYR A 52 3.23 -11.67 17.41
CA TYR A 52 2.06 -11.60 16.54
C TYR A 52 1.78 -12.95 15.91
N ASP A 53 0.50 -13.33 15.86
CA ASP A 53 0.02 -14.50 15.13
C ASP A 53 -0.42 -14.10 13.73
N TYR A 54 0.14 -14.76 12.72
CA TYR A 54 -0.20 -14.55 11.32
C TYR A 54 -0.99 -15.74 10.79
N PRO A 55 -2.06 -15.53 10.00
CA PRO A 55 -2.74 -16.63 9.33
C PRO A 55 -1.79 -17.42 8.40
N ASP A 56 -2.01 -18.72 8.25
CA ASP A 56 -1.14 -19.62 7.46
C ASP A 56 -0.94 -19.19 6.00
N TYR A 57 -1.88 -18.44 5.44
CA TYR A 57 -1.79 -17.93 4.06
C TYR A 57 -0.96 -16.65 3.93
N VAL A 58 -0.56 -16.00 5.03
CA VAL A 58 0.34 -14.84 5.02
C VAL A 58 1.78 -15.33 5.06
N GLN A 59 2.58 -14.91 4.09
CA GLN A 59 3.98 -15.29 3.99
C GLN A 59 4.87 -14.30 4.74
N ASN A 60 5.95 -14.78 5.36
CA ASN A 60 6.97 -13.87 5.91
C ASN A 60 7.72 -13.20 4.77
N MET A 61 7.64 -11.86 4.69
CA MET A 61 8.11 -11.11 3.55
C MET A 61 8.61 -9.72 3.93
N ASN A 62 9.81 -9.37 3.48
CA ASN A 62 10.36 -8.03 3.66
C ASN A 62 10.15 -7.21 2.38
N VAL A 63 9.42 -6.10 2.49
CA VAL A 63 9.17 -5.19 1.36
C VAL A 63 10.44 -4.54 0.79
N LEU A 64 11.53 -4.51 1.57
CA LEU A 64 12.84 -4.02 1.11
C LEU A 64 13.59 -5.00 0.20
N ASP A 65 13.15 -6.28 0.16
CA ASP A 65 13.77 -7.35 -0.64
C ASP A 65 12.72 -8.42 -0.96
N LEU A 66 11.84 -8.10 -1.90
CA LEU A 66 10.75 -8.98 -2.29
C LEU A 66 11.27 -10.22 -3.05
N PRO A 67 10.92 -11.45 -2.62
CA PRO A 67 11.44 -12.70 -3.17
C PRO A 67 10.78 -13.09 -4.49
N PHE A 68 10.51 -12.12 -5.35
CA PHE A 68 9.85 -12.31 -6.64
C PHE A 68 10.72 -11.80 -7.79
N ILE A 69 10.57 -12.41 -8.95
CA ILE A 69 11.15 -11.91 -10.20
C ILE A 69 10.44 -10.62 -10.64
N ASP A 70 11.07 -9.90 -11.55
CA ASP A 70 10.49 -8.68 -12.12
C ASP A 70 9.22 -8.98 -12.93
N HIS A 71 8.30 -8.01 -12.97
CA HIS A 71 7.16 -8.00 -13.88
C HIS A 71 6.19 -9.19 -13.74
N ILE A 72 5.93 -9.62 -12.51
CA ILE A 72 5.09 -10.80 -12.26
C ILE A 72 3.65 -10.45 -11.84
N PHE A 73 3.43 -9.31 -11.15
CA PHE A 73 2.13 -8.95 -10.62
C PHE A 73 1.39 -7.96 -11.52
N ASP A 74 0.09 -8.17 -11.69
CA ASP A 74 -0.82 -7.23 -12.34
C ASP A 74 -1.18 -6.08 -11.38
N MET A 75 -1.25 -6.39 -10.08
CA MET A 75 -1.57 -5.43 -9.03
C MET A 75 -0.73 -5.66 -7.79
N VAL A 76 -0.34 -4.55 -7.15
CA VAL A 76 0.27 -4.53 -5.81
C VAL A 76 -0.59 -3.68 -4.88
N ILE A 77 -0.82 -4.16 -3.67
CA ILE A 77 -1.50 -3.42 -2.59
C ILE A 77 -0.52 -3.32 -1.43
N CYS A 78 -0.24 -2.11 -0.97
CA CYS A 78 0.65 -1.84 0.15
C CYS A 78 0.14 -0.59 0.88
N ASN A 79 -0.73 -0.81 1.86
CA ASN A 79 -1.40 0.25 2.60
C ASN A 79 -0.86 0.33 4.02
N HIS A 80 -0.57 1.54 4.48
CA HIS A 80 -0.11 1.79 5.86
C HIS A 80 1.12 0.96 6.25
N VAL A 81 2.12 0.93 5.36
CA VAL A 81 3.39 0.22 5.53
C VAL A 81 4.57 1.17 5.40
N LEU A 82 4.57 2.02 4.37
CA LEU A 82 5.76 2.82 4.00
C LEU A 82 6.17 3.83 5.07
N GLU A 83 5.23 4.29 5.90
CA GLU A 83 5.48 5.16 7.05
C GLU A 83 6.31 4.48 8.16
N HIS A 84 6.36 3.15 8.18
CA HIS A 84 7.14 2.35 9.13
C HIS A 84 8.52 1.96 8.60
N ILE A 85 8.76 2.09 7.28
CA ILE A 85 9.95 1.58 6.60
C ILE A 85 11.02 2.66 6.53
N PRO A 86 12.23 2.50 7.13
CA PRO A 86 13.28 3.51 7.09
C PRO A 86 13.72 3.90 5.68
N ASP A 87 13.85 2.95 4.76
CA ASP A 87 14.19 3.20 3.34
C ASP A 87 12.95 2.99 2.46
N ASP A 88 12.04 3.96 2.45
CA ASP A 88 10.80 3.90 1.69
C ASP A 88 11.03 3.91 0.17
N ILE A 89 12.07 4.61 -0.30
CA ILE A 89 12.43 4.64 -1.72
C ILE A 89 12.83 3.24 -2.21
N ARG A 90 13.60 2.51 -1.41
CA ARG A 90 13.92 1.10 -1.73
C ARG A 90 12.68 0.23 -1.73
N ALA A 91 11.79 0.37 -0.73
CA ALA A 91 10.52 -0.35 -0.71
C ALA A 91 9.67 -0.05 -1.95
N MET A 92 9.46 1.24 -2.28
CA MET A 92 8.76 1.67 -3.48
C MET A 92 9.39 1.10 -4.76
N SER A 93 10.72 1.04 -4.84
CA SER A 93 11.45 0.48 -5.98
C SER A 93 11.20 -1.03 -6.12
N GLN A 94 11.11 -1.78 -5.01
CA GLN A 94 10.78 -3.20 -5.03
C GLN A 94 9.33 -3.43 -5.48
N LEU A 95 8.38 -2.64 -4.98
CA LEU A 95 6.98 -2.70 -5.40
C LEU A 95 6.83 -2.38 -6.89
N TYR A 96 7.58 -1.37 -7.39
CA TYR A 96 7.64 -1.04 -8.81
C TYR A 96 8.25 -2.17 -9.64
N ARG A 97 9.36 -2.75 -9.18
CA ARG A 97 10.09 -3.82 -9.89
C ARG A 97 9.20 -5.00 -10.20
N VAL A 98 8.47 -5.50 -9.21
CA VAL A 98 7.66 -6.73 -9.33
C VAL A 98 6.38 -6.54 -10.14
N LEU A 99 5.92 -5.29 -10.36
CA LEU A 99 4.77 -5.00 -11.22
C LEU A 99 5.09 -5.23 -12.70
N LYS A 100 4.14 -5.78 -13.44
CA LYS A 100 4.14 -5.81 -14.91
C LYS A 100 4.12 -4.40 -15.48
N PRO A 101 4.64 -4.16 -16.70
CA PRO A 101 4.37 -2.92 -17.43
C PRO A 101 2.86 -2.66 -17.56
N GLY A 102 2.41 -1.46 -17.19
CA GLY A 102 0.99 -1.11 -17.08
C GLY A 102 0.28 -1.67 -15.83
N GLY A 103 0.97 -2.43 -14.99
CA GLY A 103 0.46 -2.90 -13.71
C GLY A 103 0.15 -1.76 -12.75
N LYS A 104 -0.75 -2.01 -11.81
CA LYS A 104 -1.29 -1.00 -10.89
C LYS A 104 -0.85 -1.27 -9.45
N ALA A 105 -0.53 -0.20 -8.71
CA ALA A 105 -0.33 -0.30 -7.26
C ALA A 105 -1.27 0.64 -6.52
N ILE A 106 -1.79 0.19 -5.38
CA ILE A 106 -2.45 1.02 -4.38
C ILE A 106 -1.48 1.17 -3.22
N LEU A 107 -1.00 2.40 -3.02
CA LEU A 107 0.05 2.72 -2.05
C LEU A 107 -0.47 3.82 -1.11
N GLN A 108 -1.25 3.41 -0.13
CA GLN A 108 -1.88 4.34 0.81
C GLN A 108 -1.00 4.55 2.05
N VAL A 109 -0.86 5.81 2.46
CA VAL A 109 -0.16 6.21 3.69
C VAL A 109 -0.97 7.30 4.41
N PRO A 110 -0.77 7.52 5.71
CA PRO A 110 -1.25 8.72 6.38
C PRO A 110 -0.56 9.96 5.78
N LEU A 111 -1.32 10.74 5.00
CA LEU A 111 -0.80 11.89 4.27
C LEU A 111 -1.29 13.19 4.92
N SER A 112 -0.38 14.06 5.33
CA SER A 112 -0.69 15.40 5.79
C SER A 112 -0.75 16.39 4.62
N ILE A 113 -1.96 16.80 4.26
CA ILE A 113 -2.18 17.83 3.21
C ILE A 113 -1.69 19.24 3.61
N LYS A 114 -1.32 19.43 4.89
CA LYS A 114 -0.79 20.69 5.40
C LYS A 114 0.73 20.80 5.30
N LEU A 115 1.40 19.72 4.94
CA LEU A 115 2.84 19.65 4.83
C LEU A 115 3.23 19.52 3.35
N ASP A 116 4.02 20.47 2.86
CA ASP A 116 4.60 20.37 1.52
C ASP A 116 5.66 19.27 1.42
N LYS A 117 6.37 19.04 2.53
CA LYS A 117 7.44 18.04 2.62
C LYS A 117 7.22 17.08 3.78
N THR A 118 7.59 15.84 3.55
CA THR A 118 7.65 14.77 4.53
C THR A 118 8.59 15.15 5.68
N ILE A 119 8.12 14.95 6.90
CA ILE A 119 8.92 15.07 8.12
C ILE A 119 9.51 13.69 8.42
N GLU A 120 10.83 13.60 8.42
CA GLU A 120 11.58 12.40 8.82
C GLU A 120 12.85 12.83 9.59
N ASP A 121 13.13 12.14 10.70
CA ASP A 121 14.28 12.40 11.53
C ASP A 121 14.73 11.09 12.18
N SER A 122 15.86 10.56 11.73
CA SER A 122 16.43 9.31 12.24
C SER A 122 16.94 9.39 13.69
N SER A 123 17.09 10.59 14.24
CA SER A 123 17.45 10.79 15.65
C SER A 123 16.28 10.54 16.61
N VAL A 124 15.04 10.57 16.10
CA VAL A 124 13.81 10.29 16.87
C VAL A 124 13.62 8.79 16.99
N THR A 125 14.15 8.20 18.06
CA THR A 125 14.15 6.74 18.27
C THR A 125 13.20 6.24 19.35
N THR A 126 12.77 7.13 20.27
CA THR A 126 11.85 6.74 21.36
C THR A 126 10.40 6.66 20.89
N ARG A 127 9.59 5.80 21.52
CA ARG A 127 8.16 5.66 21.20
C ARG A 127 7.42 6.98 21.36
N GLU A 128 7.61 7.69 22.45
CA GLU A 128 6.98 8.98 22.76
C GLU A 128 7.44 10.07 21.76
N GLY A 129 8.72 10.05 21.39
CA GLY A 129 9.28 10.95 20.39
C GLY A 129 8.64 10.75 19.03
N ARG A 130 8.51 9.50 18.58
CA ARG A 130 7.86 9.15 17.31
C ARG A 130 6.37 9.53 17.29
N GLU A 131 5.64 9.19 18.35
CA GLU A 131 4.23 9.53 18.48
C GLU A 131 4.02 11.05 18.39
N LYS A 132 4.85 11.82 19.08
CA LYS A 132 4.79 13.30 19.05
C LYS A 132 5.16 13.88 17.69
N THR A 133 6.15 13.30 17.01
CA THR A 133 6.71 13.86 15.76
C THR A 133 5.98 13.35 14.53
N PHE A 134 5.63 12.06 14.50
CA PHE A 134 5.10 11.37 13.31
C PHE A 134 3.66 10.89 13.48
N GLY A 135 3.06 11.08 14.67
CA GLY A 135 1.66 10.77 14.95
C GLY A 135 1.39 9.36 15.47
N GLN A 136 2.39 8.45 15.42
CA GLN A 136 2.30 7.09 15.96
C GLN A 136 3.67 6.61 16.44
N TYR A 137 3.69 5.75 17.47
CA TYR A 137 4.90 5.33 18.18
C TYR A 137 5.89 4.50 17.34
N ASP A 138 5.46 3.88 16.26
CA ASP A 138 6.25 3.04 15.37
C ASP A 138 6.45 3.66 13.96
N HIS A 139 5.87 4.84 13.69
CA HIS A 139 6.18 5.58 12.50
C HIS A 139 7.61 6.12 12.54
N VAL A 140 8.25 6.18 11.37
CA VAL A 140 9.58 6.78 11.19
C VAL A 140 9.52 8.06 10.36
N ARG A 141 8.31 8.39 9.86
CA ARG A 141 8.01 9.63 9.14
C ARG A 141 6.54 10.01 9.19
N LEU A 142 6.27 11.28 8.90
CA LEU A 142 4.96 11.81 8.58
C LEU A 142 5.00 12.35 7.15
N TYR A 143 4.29 11.71 6.23
CA TYR A 143 4.29 12.11 4.83
C TYR A 143 3.60 13.46 4.59
N GLY A 144 4.28 14.32 3.82
CA GLY A 144 3.76 15.53 3.20
C GLY A 144 3.36 15.30 1.74
N MET A 145 3.01 16.37 1.04
CA MET A 145 2.58 16.33 -0.36
C MET A 145 3.67 15.84 -1.33
N ASP A 146 4.94 15.94 -0.94
CA ASP A 146 6.08 15.37 -1.67
C ASP A 146 6.08 13.83 -1.71
N TYR A 147 5.19 13.15 -0.99
CA TYR A 147 4.98 11.71 -1.13
C TYR A 147 4.75 11.28 -2.59
N PHE A 148 3.97 12.07 -3.32
CA PHE A 148 3.73 11.80 -4.74
C PHE A 148 5.01 11.92 -5.59
N ASP A 149 5.91 12.82 -5.23
CA ASP A 149 7.20 12.96 -5.93
C ASP A 149 8.15 11.82 -5.59
N ARG A 150 8.12 11.30 -4.36
CA ARG A 150 8.85 10.08 -3.97
C ARG A 150 8.39 8.89 -4.82
N LEU A 151 7.10 8.68 -5.00
CA LEU A 151 6.55 7.64 -5.88
C LEU A 151 6.97 7.83 -7.35
N ARG A 152 6.91 9.07 -7.85
CA ARG A 152 7.35 9.39 -9.22
C ARG A 152 8.85 9.17 -9.43
N SER A 153 9.66 9.40 -8.40
CA SER A 153 11.12 9.24 -8.48
C SER A 153 11.56 7.80 -8.78
N VAL A 154 10.74 6.81 -8.41
CA VAL A 154 11.00 5.40 -8.71
C VAL A 154 10.34 4.91 -10.02
N GLY A 155 9.61 5.79 -10.72
CA GLY A 155 9.03 5.52 -12.04
C GLY A 155 7.51 5.44 -12.10
N PHE A 156 6.78 5.50 -10.98
CA PHE A 156 5.33 5.46 -10.98
C PHE A 156 4.68 6.69 -11.63
N LYS A 157 3.63 6.46 -12.41
CA LYS A 157 2.63 7.48 -12.74
C LYS A 157 1.59 7.49 -11.63
N VAL A 158 1.44 8.62 -10.92
CA VAL A 158 0.62 8.71 -9.70
C VAL A 158 -0.71 9.41 -10.00
N HIS A 159 -1.81 8.75 -9.63
CA HIS A 159 -3.18 9.20 -9.87
C HIS A 159 -3.99 9.14 -8.55
N PRO A 160 -4.08 10.22 -7.77
CA PRO A 160 -4.95 10.28 -6.61
C PRO A 160 -6.42 10.24 -7.05
N LEU A 161 -7.15 9.19 -6.69
CA LEU A 161 -8.54 8.98 -7.10
C LEU A 161 -9.51 9.44 -6.01
N ASP A 162 -10.52 10.16 -6.40
CA ASP A 162 -11.65 10.54 -5.55
C ASP A 162 -12.69 9.41 -5.51
N ILE A 163 -12.49 8.45 -4.66
CA ILE A 163 -13.46 7.36 -4.47
C ILE A 163 -14.63 7.82 -3.59
N ALA A 164 -14.37 8.66 -2.59
CA ALA A 164 -15.35 9.05 -1.60
C ALA A 164 -16.56 9.77 -2.21
N SER A 165 -16.36 10.66 -3.17
CA SER A 165 -17.43 11.42 -3.82
C SER A 165 -18.39 10.55 -4.63
N HIS A 166 -17.91 9.41 -5.16
CA HIS A 166 -18.73 8.46 -5.93
C HIS A 166 -19.57 7.53 -5.04
N TYR A 167 -19.28 7.48 -3.75
CA TYR A 167 -19.91 6.55 -2.79
C TYR A 167 -20.34 7.24 -1.50
N PRO A 168 -21.20 8.30 -1.55
CA PRO A 168 -21.58 9.06 -0.37
C PRO A 168 -22.29 8.23 0.70
N GLN A 169 -22.94 7.12 0.29
CA GLN A 169 -23.67 6.21 1.18
C GLN A 169 -22.78 5.45 2.16
N TYR A 170 -21.44 5.41 1.95
CA TYR A 170 -20.52 4.69 2.83
C TYR A 170 -19.83 5.58 3.87
N GLY A 171 -20.12 6.89 3.89
CA GLY A 171 -19.55 7.82 4.87
C GLY A 171 -18.03 7.94 4.82
N LEU A 172 -17.42 7.78 3.64
CA LEU A 172 -15.98 7.87 3.44
C LEU A 172 -15.49 9.31 3.67
N ASN A 173 -14.25 9.44 4.17
CA ASN A 173 -13.61 10.73 4.32
C ASN A 173 -13.38 11.38 2.94
N GLN A 174 -14.07 12.52 2.68
CA GLN A 174 -14.01 13.23 1.40
C GLN A 174 -12.63 13.86 1.12
N ALA A 175 -11.86 14.14 2.16
CA ALA A 175 -10.51 14.70 2.01
C ALA A 175 -9.47 13.64 1.62
N GLU A 176 -9.78 12.35 1.81
CA GLU A 176 -8.87 11.25 1.52
C GLU A 176 -9.02 10.77 0.09
N LYS A 177 -7.90 10.63 -0.63
CA LYS A 177 -7.85 10.09 -1.99
C LYS A 177 -7.21 8.71 -1.98
N LEU A 178 -7.69 7.80 -2.83
CA LEU A 178 -7.02 6.54 -3.07
C LEU A 178 -5.78 6.78 -3.95
N VAL A 179 -4.60 6.45 -3.45
CA VAL A 179 -3.34 6.66 -4.19
C VAL A 179 -3.13 5.50 -5.15
N LEU A 180 -3.58 5.67 -6.40
CA LEU A 180 -3.33 4.75 -7.49
C LEU A 180 -2.03 5.12 -8.19
N CYS A 181 -1.16 4.13 -8.36
CA CYS A 181 0.10 4.22 -9.08
C CYS A 181 0.07 3.27 -10.28
N VAL A 182 0.66 3.66 -11.40
CA VAL A 182 0.78 2.83 -12.61
C VAL A 182 2.24 2.76 -13.02
N LYS A 183 2.74 1.56 -13.34
CA LYS A 183 4.07 1.32 -13.88
C LYS A 183 4.19 1.67 -15.33
#